data_3880b7a9e3e7ff4b59961bef88008199
#
_entry.id   3880b7a9e3e7ff4b59961bef88008199
#
_cell.length_a   1.000
_cell.length_b   1.000
_cell.length_c   1.000
_cell.angle_alpha   90.00
_cell.angle_beta   90.00
_cell.angle_gamma   90.00
#
_symmetry.space_group_name_H-M   'P 1'
#
loop_
_entity.id
_entity.type
_entity.pdbx_description
1 polymer ?
#
loop_
_entity_poly.entity_id
_entity_poly.type
_entity_poly.pdbx_seq_one_letter_code
_entity_poly.pdbx_strand_id
1 'polypeptide(L)'
;MTADIEIAHSVRMRPVVDVAADLGLGPEDLILQGDYIAKVRLAAVERAKKARQGKLVLVTGTTPTRYGEGKTLTSVGLGEALNRIGTKGIVAVREPSLGPVFGTKGGATGGGRAQVLPMEQINLHFTGDIHAITAANNLMAAVLDAHLFHGNELDIDPTRVLLPRCLDMNDRQLRNIVTGLGGPRHGVPREDGFIITAATEAMAILCLTEGIKDLKERIARIVVAYDQREMPVTAGDLYIHGAATILLKDALMPNLVQTLEGTPAFVHGGPFGNIAHGHSTVLADRLALGLGDVVVTEAGFGSDLGGEKFVDLVCRQSGLRPDAAVLVASVRALKHHGGAKRKDFAIENVKMLRAGFPNLDAHIRIVQTLGMTPVVAVNRFVSDSNREVDAVVEHCQDLGVRAAPHTFHEDGGAGGEELARLVLDATKASTHTMRFVYKDEDPFEEKVVQVATSIYGAADVKYDAAALEDLARLRDAGLDRLPICIAKTQLSLSDDEHALGVPRGWTLQVRGIRPSAGAGFLVVLAGDIMRMPGLGKEPAALSMDIDESGHIKGLF
;
A
#
# COMPACT_ATOMS: atom_id res chain seq x y z
N MET A 1 25.35 13.68 -4.46
CA MET A 1 24.89 12.27 -4.56
C MET A 1 24.55 12.02 -6.01
N THR A 2 24.92 10.88 -6.55
CA THR A 2 24.52 10.42 -7.88
C THR A 2 23.01 10.21 -7.88
N ALA A 3 22.28 10.62 -8.92
CA ALA A 3 20.84 10.44 -9.00
C ALA A 3 20.49 8.95 -9.09
N ASP A 4 19.32 8.55 -8.56
CA ASP A 4 18.89 7.15 -8.56
C ASP A 4 18.80 6.56 -9.97
N ILE A 5 18.39 7.37 -10.95
CA ILE A 5 18.35 6.99 -12.36
C ILE A 5 19.76 6.71 -12.94
N GLU A 6 20.78 7.48 -12.54
CA GLU A 6 22.16 7.26 -12.98
C GLU A 6 22.74 5.96 -12.38
N ILE A 7 22.38 5.67 -11.12
CA ILE A 7 22.72 4.40 -10.47
C ILE A 7 22.07 3.24 -11.20
N ALA A 8 20.76 3.36 -11.54
CA ALA A 8 20.04 2.35 -12.30
C ALA A 8 20.70 2.05 -13.66
N HIS A 9 21.11 3.08 -14.39
CA HIS A 9 21.78 2.94 -15.69
C HIS A 9 23.23 2.40 -15.58
N SER A 10 23.86 2.47 -14.42
CA SER A 10 25.22 1.96 -14.23
C SER A 10 25.34 0.44 -14.23
N VAL A 11 24.21 -0.27 -14.12
CA VAL A 11 24.16 -1.74 -14.02
C VAL A 11 23.58 -2.35 -15.29
N ARG A 12 24.23 -3.42 -15.77
CA ARG A 12 23.67 -4.25 -16.84
C ARG A 12 22.63 -5.20 -16.27
N MET A 13 21.36 -4.97 -16.60
CA MET A 13 20.27 -5.87 -16.22
C MET A 13 20.42 -7.25 -16.89
N ARG A 14 20.01 -8.29 -16.18
CA ARG A 14 19.84 -9.64 -16.71
C ARG A 14 18.55 -9.73 -17.50
N PRO A 15 18.46 -10.50 -18.60
CA PRO A 15 17.17 -10.80 -19.23
C PRO A 15 16.20 -11.40 -18.22
N VAL A 16 14.92 -11.00 -18.28
CA VAL A 16 13.89 -11.48 -17.34
C VAL A 16 13.67 -12.99 -17.41
N VAL A 17 13.96 -13.60 -18.56
CA VAL A 17 13.91 -15.06 -18.72
C VAL A 17 14.95 -15.79 -17.87
N ASP A 18 16.13 -15.19 -17.66
CA ASP A 18 17.16 -15.75 -16.78
C ASP A 18 16.78 -15.59 -15.31
N VAL A 19 16.17 -14.45 -14.95
CA VAL A 19 15.62 -14.22 -13.61
C VAL A 19 14.50 -15.20 -13.30
N ALA A 20 13.63 -15.46 -14.27
CA ALA A 20 12.56 -16.45 -14.15
C ALA A 20 13.09 -17.88 -14.01
N ALA A 21 14.14 -18.24 -14.77
CA ALA A 21 14.78 -19.56 -14.68
C ALA A 21 15.35 -19.84 -13.28
N ASP A 22 15.95 -18.83 -12.61
CA ASP A 22 16.41 -18.96 -11.22
C ASP A 22 15.27 -19.27 -10.24
N LEU A 23 14.05 -18.88 -10.60
CA LEU A 23 12.84 -19.19 -9.84
C LEU A 23 12.21 -20.54 -10.22
N GLY A 24 12.72 -21.21 -11.26
CA GLY A 24 12.14 -22.44 -11.80
C GLY A 24 10.88 -22.20 -12.65
N LEU A 25 10.73 -20.99 -13.19
CA LEU A 25 9.68 -20.63 -14.15
C LEU A 25 10.19 -20.83 -15.58
N GLY A 26 9.41 -21.54 -16.41
CA GLY A 26 9.71 -21.75 -17.83
C GLY A 26 9.11 -20.68 -18.74
N PRO A 27 9.48 -20.68 -20.03
CA PRO A 27 8.90 -19.75 -21.01
C PRO A 27 7.36 -19.81 -21.10
N GLU A 28 6.79 -20.99 -20.86
CA GLU A 28 5.35 -21.23 -20.84
C GLU A 28 4.64 -20.51 -19.70
N ASP A 29 5.36 -20.10 -18.66
CA ASP A 29 4.83 -19.39 -17.50
C ASP A 29 4.80 -17.88 -17.68
N LEU A 30 5.45 -17.38 -18.74
CA LEU A 30 5.72 -15.96 -18.93
C LEU A 30 4.93 -15.36 -20.09
N ILE A 31 4.65 -14.07 -19.97
CA ILE A 31 4.27 -13.18 -21.06
C ILE A 31 5.28 -12.03 -21.01
N LEU A 32 6.21 -12.00 -21.96
CA LEU A 32 7.28 -11.02 -22.00
C LEU A 32 6.76 -9.63 -22.35
N GLN A 33 7.26 -8.62 -21.63
CA GLN A 33 7.05 -7.20 -21.87
C GLN A 33 8.42 -6.54 -22.12
N GLY A 34 9.03 -6.86 -23.28
CA GLY A 34 10.42 -6.55 -23.58
C GLY A 34 11.40 -7.52 -22.91
N ASP A 35 12.65 -7.07 -22.72
CA ASP A 35 13.74 -7.95 -22.29
C ASP A 35 13.81 -8.13 -20.75
N TYR A 36 13.27 -7.19 -20.00
CA TYR A 36 13.52 -7.08 -18.55
C TYR A 36 12.27 -7.19 -17.67
N ILE A 37 11.10 -7.33 -18.27
CA ILE A 37 9.80 -7.40 -17.59
C ILE A 37 9.02 -8.60 -18.15
N ALA A 38 8.37 -9.35 -17.27
CA ALA A 38 7.41 -10.37 -17.69
C ALA A 38 6.22 -10.43 -16.76
N LYS A 39 5.01 -10.66 -17.30
CA LYS A 39 3.89 -11.11 -16.50
C LYS A 39 3.98 -12.61 -16.27
N VAL A 40 3.70 -13.06 -15.04
CA VAL A 40 3.66 -14.47 -14.69
C VAL A 40 2.22 -14.99 -14.79
N ARG A 41 2.02 -16.01 -15.62
CA ARG A 41 0.68 -16.58 -15.86
C ARG A 41 0.06 -17.14 -14.60
N LEU A 42 -1.26 -17.03 -14.45
CA LEU A 42 -2.00 -17.54 -13.30
C LEU A 42 -1.81 -19.04 -13.07
N ALA A 43 -1.55 -19.83 -14.12
CA ALA A 43 -1.24 -21.25 -13.98
C ALA A 43 0.02 -21.50 -13.14
N ALA A 44 1.06 -20.65 -13.28
CA ALA A 44 2.24 -20.70 -12.44
C ALA A 44 1.94 -20.31 -10.98
N VAL A 45 1.08 -19.32 -10.76
CA VAL A 45 0.61 -18.94 -9.42
C VAL A 45 -0.10 -20.13 -8.75
N GLU A 46 -0.99 -20.82 -9.47
CA GLU A 46 -1.70 -21.98 -8.93
C GLU A 46 -0.77 -23.17 -8.62
N ARG A 47 0.32 -23.33 -9.36
CA ARG A 47 1.35 -24.31 -9.02
C ARG A 47 2.14 -23.89 -7.77
N ALA A 48 2.53 -22.62 -7.68
CA ALA A 48 3.26 -22.07 -6.55
C ALA A 48 2.45 -22.18 -5.22
N LYS A 49 1.15 -21.97 -5.25
CA LYS A 49 0.25 -22.18 -4.08
C LYS A 49 0.34 -23.60 -3.50
N LYS A 50 0.66 -24.61 -4.33
CA LYS A 50 0.75 -26.02 -3.94
C LYS A 50 2.16 -26.47 -3.57
N ALA A 51 3.15 -25.64 -3.83
CA ALA A 51 4.56 -25.91 -3.49
C ALA A 51 4.83 -25.72 -1.99
N ARG A 52 6.05 -26.12 -1.56
CA ARG A 52 6.53 -25.76 -0.22
C ARG A 52 6.54 -24.24 -0.09
N GLN A 53 5.88 -23.72 0.93
CA GLN A 53 5.85 -22.28 1.16
C GLN A 53 7.10 -21.79 1.90
N GLY A 54 7.67 -20.69 1.42
CA GLY A 54 8.71 -19.93 2.11
C GLY A 54 8.18 -19.18 3.33
N LYS A 55 9.02 -18.35 3.90
CA LYS A 55 8.69 -17.49 5.04
C LYS A 55 8.26 -16.10 4.56
N LEU A 56 7.23 -15.53 5.18
CA LEU A 56 6.74 -14.19 4.85
C LEU A 56 7.25 -13.18 5.87
N VAL A 57 7.91 -12.14 5.40
CA VAL A 57 8.41 -11.01 6.20
C VAL A 57 7.68 -9.75 5.79
N LEU A 58 6.96 -9.14 6.73
CA LEU A 58 6.27 -7.87 6.52
C LEU A 58 7.18 -6.70 6.86
N VAL A 59 7.43 -5.79 5.92
CA VAL A 59 8.10 -4.52 6.19
C VAL A 59 7.07 -3.42 6.43
N THR A 60 7.14 -2.80 7.59
CA THR A 60 6.31 -1.66 8.00
C THR A 60 7.20 -0.58 8.62
N GLY A 61 6.67 0.46 9.24
CA GLY A 61 7.49 1.53 9.82
C GLY A 61 6.90 2.15 11.07
N THR A 62 7.67 3.02 11.70
CA THR A 62 7.18 3.99 12.67
C THR A 62 6.34 5.06 11.98
N THR A 63 5.70 5.96 12.72
CA THR A 63 4.99 7.11 12.14
C THR A 63 5.94 7.90 11.23
N PRO A 64 5.64 8.02 9.91
CA PRO A 64 6.57 8.66 8.98
C PRO A 64 6.56 10.19 9.09
N THR A 65 7.60 10.81 8.58
CA THR A 65 7.58 12.23 8.23
C THR A 65 7.00 12.44 6.81
N ARG A 66 6.79 13.68 6.42
CA ARG A 66 6.36 14.02 5.03
C ARG A 66 7.40 13.70 3.96
N TYR A 67 8.63 13.31 4.36
CA TYR A 67 9.76 13.06 3.45
C TYR A 67 10.00 11.57 3.14
N GLY A 68 9.19 10.68 3.72
CA GLY A 68 9.36 9.23 3.59
C GLY A 68 10.50 8.69 4.48
N GLU A 69 10.45 7.41 4.84
CA GLU A 69 11.41 6.80 5.80
C GLU A 69 12.15 5.59 5.22
N GLY A 70 12.04 5.37 3.91
CA GLY A 70 12.81 4.33 3.23
C GLY A 70 12.26 2.90 3.39
N LYS A 71 10.95 2.70 3.58
CA LYS A 71 10.39 1.34 3.67
C LYS A 71 10.67 0.50 2.42
N THR A 72 10.35 1.02 1.23
CA THR A 72 10.60 0.29 -0.03
C THR A 72 12.08 0.05 -0.23
N LEU A 73 12.93 1.04 0.09
CA LEU A 73 14.39 0.88 0.12
C LEU A 73 14.79 -0.30 1.03
N THR A 74 14.23 -0.35 2.25
CA THR A 74 14.51 -1.44 3.21
C THR A 74 14.00 -2.78 2.69
N SER A 75 12.82 -2.82 2.05
CA SER A 75 12.26 -4.07 1.50
C SER A 75 13.15 -4.64 0.39
N VAL A 76 13.59 -3.78 -0.53
CA VAL A 76 14.45 -4.16 -1.65
C VAL A 76 15.83 -4.58 -1.14
N GLY A 77 16.50 -3.74 -0.34
CA GLY A 77 17.83 -4.04 0.19
C GLY A 77 17.86 -5.26 1.10
N LEU A 78 16.78 -5.51 1.87
CA LEU A 78 16.67 -6.74 2.68
C LEU A 78 16.57 -7.99 1.78
N GLY A 79 15.82 -7.92 0.67
CA GLY A 79 15.76 -8.99 -0.32
C GLY A 79 17.15 -9.28 -0.91
N GLU A 80 17.91 -8.25 -1.28
CA GLU A 80 19.28 -8.37 -1.75
C GLU A 80 20.21 -8.95 -0.66
N ALA A 81 20.13 -8.45 0.57
CA ALA A 81 20.94 -8.93 1.69
C ALA A 81 20.66 -10.41 2.02
N LEU A 82 19.41 -10.86 1.93
CA LEU A 82 19.06 -12.28 2.09
C LEU A 82 19.73 -13.16 1.05
N ASN A 83 19.74 -12.74 -0.23
CA ASN A 83 20.43 -13.49 -1.29
C ASN A 83 21.94 -13.51 -1.06
N ARG A 84 22.55 -12.42 -0.62
CA ARG A 84 23.99 -12.36 -0.31
C ARG A 84 24.40 -13.31 0.81
N ILE A 85 23.56 -13.56 1.80
CA ILE A 85 23.82 -14.53 2.88
C ILE A 85 23.37 -15.96 2.55
N GLY A 86 23.02 -16.24 1.26
CA GLY A 86 22.71 -17.56 0.76
C GLY A 86 21.26 -18.03 0.98
N THR A 87 20.34 -17.12 1.23
CA THR A 87 18.90 -17.43 1.35
C THR A 87 18.18 -16.91 0.12
N LYS A 88 17.36 -17.73 -0.55
CA LYS A 88 16.60 -17.34 -1.73
C LYS A 88 15.49 -16.34 -1.36
N GLY A 89 15.87 -15.06 -1.31
CA GLY A 89 14.97 -13.93 -1.03
C GLY A 89 14.24 -13.47 -2.29
N ILE A 90 12.95 -13.16 -2.17
CA ILE A 90 12.13 -12.55 -3.22
C ILE A 90 11.45 -11.32 -2.63
N VAL A 91 11.41 -10.23 -3.41
CA VAL A 91 10.77 -8.98 -3.01
C VAL A 91 9.38 -8.88 -3.66
N ALA A 92 8.37 -8.49 -2.90
CA ALA A 92 7.02 -8.20 -3.41
C ALA A 92 6.60 -6.79 -2.98
N VAL A 93 6.52 -5.86 -3.93
CA VAL A 93 6.26 -4.44 -3.68
C VAL A 93 5.16 -3.91 -4.59
N ARG A 94 4.64 -2.73 -4.24
CA ARG A 94 3.58 -2.07 -5.00
C ARG A 94 4.11 -1.39 -6.25
N GLU A 95 3.27 -1.35 -7.28
CA GLU A 95 3.45 -0.51 -8.45
C GLU A 95 3.20 0.95 -8.09
N PRO A 96 4.08 1.90 -8.52
CA PRO A 96 3.88 3.32 -8.26
C PRO A 96 2.77 3.91 -9.14
N SER A 97 1.96 4.80 -8.54
CA SER A 97 0.98 5.63 -9.24
C SER A 97 1.65 6.88 -9.81
N LEU A 98 1.27 7.31 -11.02
CA LEU A 98 1.84 8.48 -11.70
C LEU A 98 1.66 9.79 -10.92
N GLY A 99 0.53 9.96 -10.26
CA GLY A 99 0.27 11.18 -9.50
C GLY A 99 1.33 11.48 -8.43
N PRO A 100 1.69 10.54 -7.54
CA PRO A 100 2.82 10.69 -6.63
C PRO A 100 4.16 10.88 -7.34
N VAL A 101 4.44 10.17 -8.43
CA VAL A 101 5.70 10.27 -9.20
C VAL A 101 5.91 11.67 -9.73
N PHE A 102 4.91 12.26 -10.39
CA PHE A 102 4.97 13.63 -10.91
C PHE A 102 4.66 14.72 -9.85
N GLY A 103 4.23 14.33 -8.66
CA GLY A 103 3.86 15.22 -7.55
C GLY A 103 5.03 15.61 -6.66
N THR A 104 5.03 15.13 -5.44
CA THR A 104 6.02 15.53 -4.40
C THR A 104 6.83 14.37 -3.85
N LYS A 105 6.50 13.13 -4.23
CA LYS A 105 7.10 11.93 -3.65
C LYS A 105 7.90 11.21 -4.72
N GLY A 106 9.11 10.81 -4.39
CA GLY A 106 9.93 9.94 -5.23
C GLY A 106 9.22 8.63 -5.57
N GLY A 107 9.73 7.92 -6.58
CA GLY A 107 9.19 6.65 -7.07
C GLY A 107 9.12 5.57 -5.99
N ALA A 108 8.35 4.52 -6.26
CA ALA A 108 8.17 3.40 -5.35
C ALA A 108 9.15 2.25 -5.59
N THR A 109 10.19 2.45 -6.40
CA THR A 109 11.18 1.40 -6.76
C THR A 109 12.31 1.21 -5.76
N GLY A 110 12.30 1.92 -4.64
CA GLY A 110 13.44 2.00 -3.71
C GLY A 110 14.28 3.24 -3.96
N GLY A 111 15.60 3.16 -3.80
CA GLY A 111 16.53 4.28 -4.07
C GLY A 111 17.98 3.88 -3.86
N GLY A 112 18.92 4.70 -4.35
CA GLY A 112 20.34 4.40 -4.30
C GLY A 112 20.66 3.03 -4.90
N ARG A 113 21.42 2.22 -4.18
CA ARG A 113 21.78 0.86 -4.61
C ARG A 113 20.75 -0.21 -4.30
N ALA A 114 19.67 0.11 -3.56
CA ALA A 114 18.57 -0.82 -3.30
C ALA A 114 17.31 -0.37 -4.03
N GLN A 115 17.25 -0.64 -5.31
CA GLN A 115 16.12 -0.29 -6.17
C GLN A 115 15.75 -1.42 -7.13
N VAL A 116 14.49 -1.43 -7.58
CA VAL A 116 13.94 -2.38 -8.54
C VAL A 116 14.09 -1.82 -9.95
N LEU A 117 14.52 -2.67 -10.89
CA LEU A 117 14.77 -2.34 -12.29
C LEU A 117 13.82 -3.08 -13.24
N PRO A 118 13.48 -2.51 -14.39
CA PRO A 118 13.88 -1.21 -14.93
C PRO A 118 13.11 -0.03 -14.29
N MET A 119 13.82 0.90 -13.67
CA MET A 119 13.26 1.95 -12.82
C MET A 119 12.31 2.89 -13.58
N GLU A 120 12.71 3.36 -14.78
CA GLU A 120 11.90 4.29 -15.57
C GLU A 120 10.56 3.68 -15.96
N GLN A 121 10.57 2.46 -16.51
CA GLN A 121 9.36 1.78 -16.97
C GLN A 121 8.41 1.52 -15.80
N ILE A 122 8.94 1.10 -14.64
CA ILE A 122 8.13 0.84 -13.45
C ILE A 122 7.47 2.13 -12.94
N ASN A 123 8.17 3.26 -12.94
CA ASN A 123 7.64 4.54 -12.43
C ASN A 123 6.75 5.30 -13.43
N LEU A 124 6.71 4.90 -14.69
CA LEU A 124 5.92 5.56 -15.74
C LEU A 124 4.77 4.64 -16.20
N HIS A 125 4.88 4.07 -17.39
CA HIS A 125 3.93 3.11 -17.93
C HIS A 125 4.52 1.70 -17.87
N PHE A 126 4.29 1.00 -16.77
CA PHE A 126 4.92 -0.29 -16.51
C PHE A 126 4.39 -1.37 -17.47
N THR A 127 3.31 -2.06 -17.10
CA THR A 127 2.69 -3.13 -17.90
C THR A 127 1.24 -2.82 -18.24
N GLY A 128 0.76 -1.63 -17.88
CA GLY A 128 -0.59 -1.17 -18.14
C GLY A 128 -1.63 -1.56 -17.09
N ASP A 129 -1.22 -2.10 -15.93
CA ASP A 129 -2.15 -2.57 -14.90
C ASP A 129 -2.97 -1.43 -14.29
N ILE A 130 -2.32 -0.31 -13.98
CA ILE A 130 -3.02 0.89 -13.46
C ILE A 130 -3.98 1.46 -14.52
N HIS A 131 -3.57 1.46 -15.80
CA HIS A 131 -4.46 1.88 -16.89
C HIS A 131 -5.68 0.95 -17.02
N ALA A 132 -5.49 -0.37 -16.91
CA ALA A 132 -6.58 -1.33 -16.95
C ALA A 132 -7.59 -1.11 -15.81
N ILE A 133 -7.11 -0.80 -14.60
CA ILE A 133 -7.96 -0.45 -13.45
C ILE A 133 -8.72 0.85 -13.73
N THR A 134 -8.04 1.89 -14.26
CA THR A 134 -8.67 3.15 -14.67
C THR A 134 -9.78 2.90 -15.69
N ALA A 135 -9.51 2.11 -16.71
CA ALA A 135 -10.48 1.78 -17.77
C ALA A 135 -11.68 0.99 -17.20
N ALA A 136 -11.45 -0.01 -16.34
CA ALA A 136 -12.51 -0.80 -15.75
C ALA A 136 -13.42 0.04 -14.83
N ASN A 137 -12.84 0.88 -13.97
CA ASN A 137 -13.59 1.77 -13.10
C ASN A 137 -14.43 2.77 -13.90
N ASN A 138 -13.83 3.40 -14.93
CA ASN A 138 -14.52 4.40 -15.74
C ASN A 138 -15.59 3.76 -16.64
N LEU A 139 -15.40 2.52 -17.09
CA LEU A 139 -16.45 1.77 -17.79
C LEU A 139 -17.67 1.55 -16.90
N MET A 140 -17.45 1.14 -15.64
CA MET A 140 -18.55 0.97 -14.67
C MET A 140 -19.31 2.28 -14.44
N ALA A 141 -18.58 3.41 -14.27
CA ALA A 141 -19.19 4.74 -14.12
C ALA A 141 -19.97 5.18 -15.38
N ALA A 142 -19.45 4.89 -16.57
CA ALA A 142 -20.13 5.21 -17.83
C ALA A 142 -21.42 4.39 -18.03
N VAL A 143 -21.41 3.11 -17.64
CA VAL A 143 -22.63 2.26 -17.71
C VAL A 143 -23.67 2.72 -16.70
N LEU A 144 -23.27 3.13 -15.49
CA LEU A 144 -24.18 3.72 -14.52
C LEU A 144 -24.87 4.97 -15.07
N ASP A 145 -24.11 5.90 -15.66
CA ASP A 145 -24.68 7.11 -16.28
C ASP A 145 -25.56 6.79 -17.50
N ALA A 146 -25.20 5.79 -18.31
CA ALA A 146 -26.05 5.30 -19.39
C ALA A 146 -27.37 4.71 -18.84
N HIS A 147 -27.33 3.96 -17.74
CA HIS A 147 -28.53 3.41 -17.08
C HIS A 147 -29.45 4.54 -16.60
N LEU A 148 -28.91 5.56 -15.92
CA LEU A 148 -29.65 6.75 -15.51
C LEU A 148 -30.33 7.47 -16.69
N PHE A 149 -29.60 7.57 -17.82
CA PHE A 149 -30.09 8.28 -19.02
C PHE A 149 -31.16 7.51 -19.79
N HIS A 150 -31.07 6.18 -19.87
CA HIS A 150 -31.94 5.33 -20.67
C HIS A 150 -33.16 4.73 -19.92
N GLY A 151 -33.57 5.33 -18.83
CA GLY A 151 -34.83 4.98 -18.15
C GLY A 151 -34.70 4.61 -16.67
N ASN A 152 -33.49 4.40 -16.16
CA ASN A 152 -33.23 4.17 -14.73
C ASN A 152 -34.11 3.08 -14.10
N GLU A 153 -34.16 1.90 -14.70
CA GLU A 153 -35.03 0.78 -14.27
C GLU A 153 -34.71 0.30 -12.84
N LEU A 154 -33.50 0.56 -12.33
CA LEU A 154 -33.08 0.26 -10.96
C LEU A 154 -33.44 1.35 -9.96
N ASP A 155 -34.17 2.39 -10.40
CA ASP A 155 -34.60 3.51 -9.57
C ASP A 155 -33.47 4.19 -8.78
N ILE A 156 -32.28 4.30 -9.39
CA ILE A 156 -31.09 4.89 -8.79
C ILE A 156 -31.36 6.37 -8.48
N ASP A 157 -30.99 6.82 -7.27
CA ASP A 157 -30.96 8.23 -6.91
C ASP A 157 -29.69 8.89 -7.50
N PRO A 158 -29.81 9.82 -8.48
CA PRO A 158 -28.66 10.47 -9.11
C PRO A 158 -27.80 11.28 -8.13
N THR A 159 -28.35 11.64 -6.96
CA THR A 159 -27.64 12.38 -5.91
C THR A 159 -26.85 11.47 -4.98
N ARG A 160 -27.03 10.16 -5.08
CA ARG A 160 -26.43 9.13 -4.20
C ARG A 160 -25.54 8.14 -4.96
N VAL A 161 -24.85 8.61 -6.00
CA VAL A 161 -23.85 7.82 -6.71
C VAL A 161 -22.57 7.75 -5.89
N LEU A 162 -22.07 6.54 -5.64
CA LEU A 162 -20.88 6.28 -4.83
C LEU A 162 -19.63 6.00 -5.67
N LEU A 163 -19.78 5.60 -6.93
CA LEU A 163 -18.70 5.25 -7.84
C LEU A 163 -18.22 6.47 -8.63
N PRO A 164 -17.17 7.19 -8.19
CA PRO A 164 -16.61 8.28 -8.96
C PRO A 164 -15.79 7.75 -10.14
N ARG A 165 -15.52 8.59 -11.10
CA ARG A 165 -14.51 8.34 -12.13
C ARG A 165 -13.11 8.36 -11.52
N CYS A 166 -12.11 7.85 -12.25
CA CYS A 166 -10.74 7.91 -11.78
C CYS A 166 -9.75 8.32 -12.89
N LEU A 167 -8.62 8.86 -12.44
CA LEU A 167 -7.48 9.25 -13.26
C LEU A 167 -6.20 9.03 -12.45
N ASP A 168 -5.17 8.43 -13.05
CA ASP A 168 -3.91 8.20 -12.34
C ASP A 168 -2.97 9.42 -12.40
N MET A 169 -3.50 10.58 -11.99
CA MET A 169 -2.77 11.85 -11.91
C MET A 169 -3.32 12.70 -10.77
N ASN A 170 -2.47 13.54 -10.18
CA ASN A 170 -2.88 14.49 -9.15
C ASN A 170 -3.55 15.71 -9.79
N ASP A 171 -4.86 15.82 -9.70
CA ASP A 171 -5.61 16.95 -10.23
C ASP A 171 -6.74 17.41 -9.29
N ARG A 172 -6.49 18.47 -8.52
CA ARG A 172 -7.48 19.00 -7.56
C ARG A 172 -8.72 19.62 -8.22
N GLN A 173 -8.64 20.00 -9.49
CA GLN A 173 -9.79 20.60 -10.19
C GLN A 173 -10.89 19.57 -10.48
N LEU A 174 -10.52 18.29 -10.50
CA LEU A 174 -11.45 17.20 -10.76
C LEU A 174 -12.15 16.64 -9.51
N ARG A 175 -11.89 17.19 -8.31
CA ARG A 175 -12.47 16.68 -7.05
C ARG A 175 -13.99 16.75 -7.01
N ASN A 176 -14.52 17.87 -7.50
CA ASN A 176 -15.95 18.11 -7.58
C ASN A 176 -16.25 18.75 -8.94
N ILE A 177 -17.06 18.07 -9.73
CA ILE A 177 -17.45 18.49 -11.07
C ILE A 177 -18.94 18.28 -11.26
N VAL A 178 -19.49 18.84 -12.31
CA VAL A 178 -20.86 18.53 -12.78
C VAL A 178 -20.74 17.79 -14.10
N THR A 179 -21.33 16.61 -14.18
CA THR A 179 -21.42 15.79 -15.40
C THR A 179 -22.81 15.91 -16.04
N GLY A 180 -22.96 15.41 -17.29
CA GLY A 180 -24.25 15.33 -17.98
C GLY A 180 -24.80 16.66 -18.51
N LEU A 181 -23.97 17.73 -18.58
CA LEU A 181 -24.37 19.02 -19.16
C LEU A 181 -24.53 18.96 -20.67
N GLY A 182 -25.31 19.88 -21.27
CA GLY A 182 -25.50 20.01 -22.72
C GLY A 182 -26.95 19.74 -23.17
N GLY A 183 -27.87 19.55 -22.21
CA GLY A 183 -29.30 19.38 -22.46
C GLY A 183 -29.75 17.92 -22.57
N PRO A 184 -31.02 17.65 -22.88
CA PRO A 184 -31.68 16.36 -22.67
C PRO A 184 -31.09 15.17 -23.44
N ARG A 185 -30.23 15.42 -24.42
CA ARG A 185 -29.59 14.36 -25.23
C ARG A 185 -28.16 14.02 -24.80
N HIS A 186 -27.68 14.67 -23.72
CA HIS A 186 -26.26 14.55 -23.31
C HIS A 186 -26.06 13.83 -21.97
N GLY A 187 -27.13 13.64 -21.20
CA GLY A 187 -27.05 12.92 -19.92
C GLY A 187 -27.99 13.50 -18.86
N VAL A 188 -27.92 12.93 -17.65
CA VAL A 188 -28.58 13.43 -16.46
C VAL A 188 -27.59 14.30 -15.68
N PRO A 189 -27.80 15.62 -15.54
CA PRO A 189 -26.90 16.48 -14.78
C PRO A 189 -26.83 16.05 -13.32
N ARG A 190 -25.63 15.81 -12.81
CA ARG A 190 -25.37 15.46 -11.41
C ARG A 190 -23.98 15.90 -10.96
N GLU A 191 -23.80 16.04 -9.66
CA GLU A 191 -22.47 16.16 -9.09
C GLU A 191 -21.71 14.83 -9.25
N ASP A 192 -20.42 14.93 -9.54
CA ASP A 192 -19.49 13.82 -9.64
C ASP A 192 -18.10 14.30 -9.22
N GLY A 193 -17.11 13.44 -9.31
CA GLY A 193 -15.72 13.77 -9.08
C GLY A 193 -14.80 12.69 -9.61
N PHE A 194 -13.52 12.98 -9.60
CA PHE A 194 -12.49 12.00 -9.87
C PHE A 194 -11.74 11.64 -8.60
N ILE A 195 -11.34 10.40 -8.49
CA ILE A 195 -10.35 9.94 -7.53
C ILE A 195 -9.11 9.44 -8.26
N ILE A 196 -7.96 9.41 -7.60
CA ILE A 196 -6.77 8.80 -8.18
C ILE A 196 -6.98 7.28 -8.28
N THR A 197 -6.48 6.65 -9.33
CA THR A 197 -6.70 5.22 -9.61
C THR A 197 -6.31 4.32 -8.43
N ALA A 198 -5.22 4.65 -7.74
CA ALA A 198 -4.76 3.93 -6.54
C ALA A 198 -5.74 4.00 -5.34
N ALA A 199 -6.72 4.92 -5.35
CA ALA A 199 -7.75 5.06 -4.32
C ALA A 199 -9.09 4.39 -4.70
N THR A 200 -9.16 3.71 -5.86
CA THR A 200 -10.37 3.01 -6.31
C THR A 200 -10.59 1.70 -5.56
N GLU A 201 -11.85 1.31 -5.40
CA GLU A 201 -12.18 -0.02 -4.90
C GLU A 201 -11.70 -1.12 -5.86
N ALA A 202 -11.72 -0.88 -7.18
CA ALA A 202 -11.20 -1.80 -8.19
C ALA A 202 -9.71 -2.13 -7.98
N MET A 203 -8.88 -1.14 -7.59
CA MET A 203 -7.48 -1.37 -7.19
C MET A 203 -7.38 -2.25 -5.94
N ALA A 204 -8.17 -1.97 -4.91
CA ALA A 204 -8.19 -2.79 -3.69
C ALA A 204 -8.62 -4.23 -3.98
N ILE A 205 -9.64 -4.40 -4.82
CA ILE A 205 -10.13 -5.72 -5.27
C ILE A 205 -9.03 -6.49 -5.99
N LEU A 206 -8.36 -5.88 -6.98
CA LEU A 206 -7.27 -6.53 -7.72
C LEU A 206 -6.20 -7.09 -6.77
N CYS A 207 -5.88 -6.34 -5.72
CA CYS A 207 -4.83 -6.72 -4.78
C CYS A 207 -5.26 -7.81 -3.78
N LEU A 208 -6.54 -7.94 -3.47
CA LEU A 208 -7.07 -8.96 -2.54
C LEU A 208 -7.51 -10.25 -3.24
N THR A 209 -7.67 -10.21 -4.54
CA THR A 209 -8.23 -11.30 -5.34
C THR A 209 -7.28 -12.50 -5.44
N GLU A 210 -7.86 -13.70 -5.45
CA GLU A 210 -7.13 -14.97 -5.56
C GLU A 210 -7.20 -15.63 -6.97
N GLY A 211 -7.93 -15.01 -7.91
CA GLY A 211 -8.06 -15.50 -9.29
C GLY A 211 -9.24 -14.87 -10.04
N ILE A 212 -9.42 -15.23 -11.30
CA ILE A 212 -10.41 -14.60 -12.20
C ILE A 212 -11.85 -14.73 -11.68
N LYS A 213 -12.22 -15.89 -11.12
CA LYS A 213 -13.56 -16.12 -10.57
C LYS A 213 -13.83 -15.18 -9.39
N ASP A 214 -12.90 -15.14 -8.43
CA ASP A 214 -12.99 -14.27 -7.26
C ASP A 214 -12.99 -12.78 -7.67
N LEU A 215 -12.15 -12.38 -8.65
CA LEU A 215 -12.15 -11.04 -9.20
C LEU A 215 -13.55 -10.64 -9.72
N LYS A 216 -14.18 -11.51 -10.52
CA LYS A 216 -15.50 -11.25 -11.10
C LYS A 216 -16.59 -11.13 -10.02
N GLU A 217 -16.56 -12.01 -9.02
CA GLU A 217 -17.50 -12.01 -7.90
C GLU A 217 -17.33 -10.76 -7.02
N ARG A 218 -16.10 -10.33 -6.78
CA ARG A 218 -15.80 -9.10 -6.02
C ARG A 218 -16.28 -7.86 -6.77
N ILE A 219 -15.97 -7.74 -8.07
CA ILE A 219 -16.43 -6.59 -8.88
C ILE A 219 -17.96 -6.54 -8.88
N ALA A 220 -18.66 -7.67 -8.97
CA ALA A 220 -20.12 -7.70 -8.93
C ALA A 220 -20.70 -7.10 -7.64
N ARG A 221 -19.97 -7.17 -6.51
CA ARG A 221 -20.41 -6.63 -5.21
C ARG A 221 -20.08 -5.14 -5.00
N ILE A 222 -19.35 -4.48 -5.90
CA ILE A 222 -19.09 -3.02 -5.78
C ILE A 222 -20.43 -2.29 -5.70
N VAL A 223 -20.64 -1.55 -4.62
CA VAL A 223 -21.81 -0.67 -4.48
C VAL A 223 -21.57 0.60 -5.28
N VAL A 224 -22.33 0.80 -6.36
CA VAL A 224 -22.15 1.91 -7.30
C VAL A 224 -23.03 3.12 -6.96
N ALA A 225 -24.18 2.90 -6.33
CA ALA A 225 -25.14 3.92 -5.95
C ALA A 225 -26.12 3.38 -4.90
N TYR A 226 -27.02 4.25 -4.43
CA TYR A 226 -28.26 3.85 -3.73
C TYR A 226 -29.49 4.13 -4.61
N ASP A 227 -30.52 3.31 -4.46
CA ASP A 227 -31.84 3.57 -5.07
C ASP A 227 -32.64 4.61 -4.25
N GLN A 228 -33.84 4.99 -4.73
CA GLN A 228 -34.74 5.94 -4.04
C GLN A 228 -35.22 5.45 -2.66
N ARG A 229 -35.06 4.16 -2.35
CA ARG A 229 -35.39 3.56 -1.05
C ARG A 229 -34.15 3.36 -0.17
N GLU A 230 -33.04 3.97 -0.54
CA GLU A 230 -31.74 3.88 0.14
C GLU A 230 -31.10 2.47 0.14
N MET A 231 -31.55 1.58 -0.75
CA MET A 231 -30.94 0.26 -0.90
C MET A 231 -29.75 0.31 -1.86
N PRO A 232 -28.64 -0.44 -1.60
CA PRO A 232 -27.47 -0.42 -2.46
C PRO A 232 -27.76 -1.05 -3.81
N VAL A 233 -27.33 -0.37 -4.87
CA VAL A 233 -27.25 -0.88 -6.23
C VAL A 233 -25.82 -1.23 -6.53
N THR A 234 -25.57 -2.43 -7.07
CA THR A 234 -24.23 -2.98 -7.30
C THR A 234 -23.85 -2.98 -8.78
N ALA A 235 -22.56 -3.16 -9.06
CA ALA A 235 -22.07 -3.42 -10.42
C ALA A 235 -22.63 -4.73 -11.01
N GLY A 236 -23.03 -5.67 -10.14
CA GLY A 236 -23.74 -6.89 -10.51
C GLY A 236 -25.14 -6.62 -11.04
N ASP A 237 -25.89 -5.71 -10.40
CA ASP A 237 -27.24 -5.31 -10.81
C ASP A 237 -27.23 -4.60 -12.18
N LEU A 238 -26.15 -3.86 -12.47
CA LEU A 238 -25.90 -3.24 -13.79
C LEU A 238 -25.33 -4.23 -14.82
N TYR A 239 -25.08 -5.50 -14.47
CA TYR A 239 -24.48 -6.53 -15.34
C TYR A 239 -23.12 -6.17 -15.94
N ILE A 240 -22.39 -5.15 -15.39
CA ILE A 240 -21.13 -4.64 -15.95
C ILE A 240 -19.90 -5.40 -15.45
N HIS A 241 -20.02 -6.17 -14.37
CA HIS A 241 -18.91 -6.87 -13.72
C HIS A 241 -18.12 -7.80 -14.66
N GLY A 242 -18.79 -8.42 -15.65
CA GLY A 242 -18.12 -9.27 -16.64
C GLY A 242 -17.17 -8.48 -17.54
N ALA A 243 -17.61 -7.35 -18.11
CA ALA A 243 -16.78 -6.50 -18.96
C ALA A 243 -15.64 -5.85 -18.19
N ALA A 244 -15.87 -5.39 -16.95
CA ALA A 244 -14.83 -4.88 -16.08
C ALA A 244 -13.77 -5.95 -15.78
N THR A 245 -14.16 -7.21 -15.54
CA THR A 245 -13.23 -8.34 -15.35
C THR A 245 -12.40 -8.61 -16.61
N ILE A 246 -12.97 -8.49 -17.81
CA ILE A 246 -12.23 -8.65 -19.08
C ILE A 246 -11.12 -7.62 -19.18
N LEU A 247 -11.37 -6.36 -18.82
CA LEU A 247 -10.34 -5.31 -18.82
C LEU A 247 -9.22 -5.59 -17.82
N LEU A 248 -9.51 -6.25 -16.70
CA LEU A 248 -8.57 -6.53 -15.62
C LEU A 248 -7.86 -7.88 -15.74
N LYS A 249 -8.20 -8.74 -16.71
CA LYS A 249 -7.69 -10.12 -16.77
C LYS A 249 -6.16 -10.20 -16.86
N ASP A 250 -5.52 -9.31 -17.59
CA ASP A 250 -4.07 -9.28 -17.77
C ASP A 250 -3.38 -8.55 -16.61
N ALA A 251 -4.04 -7.54 -16.05
CA ALA A 251 -3.59 -6.84 -14.84
C ALA A 251 -3.59 -7.74 -13.59
N LEU A 252 -4.27 -8.88 -13.62
CA LEU A 252 -4.30 -9.86 -12.53
C LEU A 252 -3.01 -10.66 -12.40
N MET A 253 -2.20 -10.73 -13.47
CA MET A 253 -0.95 -11.50 -13.48
C MET A 253 0.19 -10.68 -12.86
N PRO A 254 0.91 -11.21 -11.85
CA PRO A 254 2.05 -10.52 -11.23
C PRO A 254 3.16 -10.19 -12.23
N ASN A 255 3.81 -9.05 -12.07
CA ASN A 255 4.91 -8.59 -12.90
C ASN A 255 6.23 -8.98 -12.26
N LEU A 256 7.02 -9.81 -12.94
CA LEU A 256 8.38 -10.21 -12.57
C LEU A 256 9.39 -9.23 -13.16
N VAL A 257 10.26 -8.77 -12.29
CA VAL A 257 11.41 -7.90 -12.57
C VAL A 257 12.59 -8.31 -11.67
N GLN A 258 13.61 -7.47 -11.55
CA GLN A 258 14.77 -7.72 -10.70
C GLN A 258 15.16 -6.46 -9.92
N THR A 259 15.92 -6.63 -8.85
CA THR A 259 16.59 -5.52 -8.19
C THR A 259 17.92 -5.20 -8.88
N LEU A 260 18.57 -4.14 -8.45
CA LEU A 260 19.89 -3.73 -8.97
C LEU A 260 20.96 -4.84 -8.82
N GLU A 261 20.91 -5.62 -7.75
CA GLU A 261 21.80 -6.79 -7.54
C GLU A 261 21.27 -8.08 -8.20
N GLY A 262 20.17 -8.04 -8.96
CA GLY A 262 19.62 -9.20 -9.67
C GLY A 262 18.72 -10.10 -8.82
N THR A 263 18.33 -9.67 -7.61
CA THR A 263 17.31 -10.36 -6.79
C THR A 263 15.97 -10.32 -7.49
N PRO A 264 15.24 -11.44 -7.62
CA PRO A 264 13.90 -11.45 -8.20
C PRO A 264 12.93 -10.57 -7.41
N ALA A 265 12.13 -9.79 -8.13
CA ALA A 265 11.12 -8.94 -7.52
C ALA A 265 9.79 -9.01 -8.28
N PHE A 266 8.69 -9.02 -7.54
CA PHE A 266 7.34 -8.84 -8.08
C PHE A 266 6.86 -7.43 -7.76
N VAL A 267 6.52 -6.66 -8.79
CA VAL A 267 5.92 -5.33 -8.67
C VAL A 267 4.49 -5.43 -9.15
N HIS A 268 3.50 -5.29 -8.25
CA HIS A 268 2.13 -5.57 -8.62
C HIS A 268 1.11 -4.88 -7.71
N GLY A 269 0.11 -4.21 -8.33
CA GLY A 269 -0.91 -3.45 -7.63
C GLY A 269 -0.35 -2.26 -6.84
N GLY A 270 -1.20 -1.33 -6.41
CA GLY A 270 -0.73 -0.12 -5.73
C GLY A 270 -1.81 0.63 -4.96
N PRO A 271 -2.59 -0.02 -4.07
CA PRO A 271 -3.64 0.66 -3.32
C PRO A 271 -3.05 1.59 -2.27
N PHE A 272 -3.69 2.74 -2.03
CA PHE A 272 -3.27 3.67 -0.99
C PHE A 272 -3.47 3.07 0.40
N GLY A 273 -2.45 3.21 1.28
CA GLY A 273 -2.46 2.62 2.61
C GLY A 273 -3.26 3.39 3.67
N ASN A 274 -3.74 4.60 3.36
CA ASN A 274 -4.58 5.39 4.26
C ASN A 274 -6.09 5.23 4.00
N ILE A 275 -6.49 4.65 2.88
CA ILE A 275 -7.90 4.47 2.50
C ILE A 275 -8.23 3.04 2.06
N ALA A 276 -7.21 2.25 1.78
CA ALA A 276 -7.30 0.82 1.48
C ALA A 276 -6.22 0.09 2.28
N HIS A 277 -5.99 -1.18 1.99
CA HIS A 277 -5.05 -2.00 2.77
C HIS A 277 -3.55 -1.67 2.54
N GLY A 278 -3.20 -0.92 1.47
CA GLY A 278 -1.84 -0.41 1.27
C GLY A 278 -0.76 -1.46 1.06
N HIS A 279 -1.12 -2.63 0.57
CA HIS A 279 -0.25 -3.76 0.32
C HIS A 279 -0.17 -4.06 -1.18
N SER A 280 0.82 -4.82 -1.63
CA SER A 280 0.92 -5.37 -2.97
C SER A 280 -0.26 -6.32 -3.26
N THR A 281 -0.09 -7.39 -3.99
CA THR A 281 -1.19 -8.32 -4.26
C THR A 281 -1.00 -9.66 -3.57
N VAL A 282 -2.10 -10.26 -3.13
CA VAL A 282 -2.12 -11.63 -2.59
C VAL A 282 -1.53 -12.61 -3.59
N LEU A 283 -1.78 -12.43 -4.89
CA LEU A 283 -1.24 -13.30 -5.94
C LEU A 283 0.28 -13.21 -6.05
N ALA A 284 0.87 -12.01 -5.94
CA ALA A 284 2.32 -11.83 -5.95
C ALA A 284 2.97 -12.49 -4.73
N ASP A 285 2.40 -12.32 -3.53
CA ASP A 285 2.91 -12.98 -2.33
C ASP A 285 2.80 -14.50 -2.40
N ARG A 286 1.65 -15.03 -2.85
CA ARG A 286 1.45 -16.47 -3.05
C ARG A 286 2.43 -17.07 -4.04
N LEU A 287 2.66 -16.37 -5.15
CA LEU A 287 3.64 -16.79 -6.15
C LEU A 287 5.05 -16.79 -5.55
N ALA A 288 5.46 -15.69 -4.91
CA ALA A 288 6.77 -15.56 -4.30
C ALA A 288 7.02 -16.60 -3.19
N LEU A 289 6.03 -16.85 -2.33
CA LEU A 289 6.11 -17.86 -1.26
C LEU A 289 6.34 -19.28 -1.78
N GLY A 290 5.80 -19.61 -2.96
CA GLY A 290 6.02 -20.92 -3.58
C GLY A 290 7.34 -21.05 -4.34
N LEU A 291 8.06 -19.94 -4.57
CA LEU A 291 9.27 -19.88 -5.38
C LEU A 291 10.55 -19.56 -4.59
N GLY A 292 10.43 -18.95 -3.41
CA GLY A 292 11.56 -18.52 -2.58
C GLY A 292 11.56 -19.12 -1.18
N ASP A 293 12.66 -18.91 -0.46
CA ASP A 293 12.78 -19.30 0.95
C ASP A 293 12.20 -18.22 1.88
N VAL A 294 12.41 -16.96 1.51
CA VAL A 294 11.91 -15.79 2.25
C VAL A 294 11.33 -14.77 1.27
N VAL A 295 10.11 -14.34 1.52
CA VAL A 295 9.44 -13.26 0.80
C VAL A 295 9.42 -12.02 1.65
N VAL A 296 9.95 -10.93 1.12
CA VAL A 296 9.90 -9.60 1.74
C VAL A 296 8.81 -8.80 1.06
N THR A 297 7.74 -8.53 1.80
CA THR A 297 6.62 -7.72 1.33
C THR A 297 6.45 -6.47 2.21
N GLU A 298 5.78 -5.44 1.71
CA GLU A 298 5.62 -4.19 2.44
C GLU A 298 4.16 -3.80 2.67
N ALA A 299 3.92 -3.07 3.76
CA ALA A 299 2.67 -2.38 4.03
C ALA A 299 2.87 -0.85 4.03
N GLY A 300 1.87 -0.12 3.53
CA GLY A 300 1.93 1.34 3.42
C GLY A 300 1.98 2.04 4.78
N PHE A 301 2.78 3.10 4.90
CA PHE A 301 2.91 3.94 6.11
C PHE A 301 3.45 3.20 7.35
N GLY A 302 2.91 3.50 8.54
CA GLY A 302 3.33 2.90 9.81
C GLY A 302 2.61 1.60 10.14
N SER A 303 3.08 0.91 11.20
CA SER A 303 2.46 -0.33 11.67
C SER A 303 1.03 -0.13 12.18
N ASP A 304 0.68 1.09 12.57
CA ASP A 304 -0.66 1.51 12.98
C ASP A 304 -1.68 1.54 11.82
N LEU A 305 -1.23 1.81 10.60
CA LEU A 305 -2.08 1.83 9.39
C LEU A 305 -1.86 0.60 8.53
N GLY A 306 -0.72 0.55 7.82
CA GLY A 306 -0.44 -0.55 6.90
C GLY A 306 -0.25 -1.88 7.59
N GLY A 307 0.44 -1.91 8.73
CA GLY A 307 0.66 -3.14 9.50
C GLY A 307 -0.65 -3.74 10.03
N GLU A 308 -1.51 -2.92 10.63
CA GLU A 308 -2.84 -3.32 11.10
C GLU A 308 -3.69 -3.83 9.93
N LYS A 309 -3.80 -3.06 8.84
CA LYS A 309 -4.61 -3.43 7.67
C LYS A 309 -4.08 -4.68 6.95
N PHE A 310 -2.77 -4.89 6.95
CA PHE A 310 -2.21 -6.13 6.43
C PHE A 310 -2.73 -7.34 7.22
N VAL A 311 -2.77 -7.25 8.53
CA VAL A 311 -3.29 -8.33 9.39
C VAL A 311 -4.82 -8.41 9.29
N ASP A 312 -5.53 -7.32 9.58
CA ASP A 312 -6.99 -7.36 9.73
C ASP A 312 -7.77 -7.36 8.41
N LEU A 313 -7.16 -7.00 7.29
CA LEU A 313 -7.81 -7.06 5.98
C LEU A 313 -7.16 -8.10 5.06
N VAL A 314 -5.83 -8.00 4.80
CA VAL A 314 -5.18 -8.89 3.83
C VAL A 314 -5.06 -10.31 4.37
N CYS A 315 -4.47 -10.50 5.56
CA CYS A 315 -4.30 -11.83 6.14
C CYS A 315 -5.64 -12.48 6.48
N ARG A 316 -6.62 -11.68 6.95
CA ARG A 316 -7.97 -12.19 7.26
C ARG A 316 -8.65 -12.79 6.04
N GLN A 317 -8.57 -12.13 4.89
CA GLN A 317 -9.24 -12.59 3.67
C GLN A 317 -8.44 -13.64 2.91
N SER A 318 -7.11 -13.56 2.93
CA SER A 318 -6.24 -14.45 2.14
C SER A 318 -5.70 -15.64 2.92
N GLY A 319 -5.70 -15.60 4.26
CA GLY A 319 -5.04 -16.60 5.08
C GLY A 319 -3.51 -16.52 5.07
N LEU A 320 -2.90 -15.48 4.49
CA LEU A 320 -1.47 -15.22 4.60
C LEU A 320 -1.10 -15.00 6.07
N ARG A 321 0.12 -15.39 6.46
CA ARG A 321 0.61 -15.24 7.85
C ARG A 321 2.08 -14.84 7.82
N PRO A 322 2.42 -13.61 8.21
CA PRO A 322 3.80 -13.19 8.33
C PRO A 322 4.50 -13.93 9.48
N ASP A 323 5.74 -14.38 9.22
CA ASP A 323 6.61 -15.03 10.19
C ASP A 323 7.36 -14.02 11.05
N ALA A 324 7.63 -12.82 10.52
CA ALA A 324 8.27 -11.72 11.23
C ALA A 324 7.82 -10.37 10.65
N ALA A 325 7.98 -9.30 11.42
CA ALA A 325 7.78 -7.94 10.95
C ALA A 325 9.06 -7.13 11.11
N VAL A 326 9.50 -6.47 10.03
CA VAL A 326 10.58 -5.49 10.04
C VAL A 326 9.98 -4.10 10.23
N LEU A 327 10.32 -3.47 11.34
CA LEU A 327 9.87 -2.12 11.69
C LEU A 327 10.96 -1.10 11.33
N VAL A 328 10.75 -0.39 10.22
CA VAL A 328 11.69 0.64 9.77
C VAL A 328 11.57 1.87 10.66
N ALA A 329 12.68 2.28 11.24
CA ALA A 329 12.84 3.51 12.01
C ALA A 329 13.97 4.34 11.40
N SER A 330 13.83 5.67 11.39
CA SER A 330 14.89 6.58 11.00
C SER A 330 15.18 7.59 12.12
N VAL A 331 16.44 7.98 12.28
CA VAL A 331 16.85 8.99 13.26
C VAL A 331 16.04 10.28 13.09
N ARG A 332 15.81 10.72 11.83
CA ARG A 332 15.06 11.95 11.55
C ARG A 332 13.58 11.84 11.94
N ALA A 333 12.93 10.70 11.70
CA ALA A 333 11.53 10.51 12.12
C ALA A 333 11.40 10.52 13.64
N LEU A 334 12.29 9.83 14.34
CA LEU A 334 12.31 9.84 15.81
C LEU A 334 12.59 11.23 16.36
N LYS A 335 13.56 11.98 15.81
CA LYS A 335 13.78 13.38 16.18
C LYS A 335 12.54 14.25 15.93
N HIS A 336 11.86 14.06 14.80
CA HIS A 336 10.62 14.77 14.49
C HIS A 336 9.56 14.54 15.57
N HIS A 337 9.33 13.29 15.93
CA HIS A 337 8.40 12.91 16.99
C HIS A 337 8.87 13.33 18.39
N GLY A 338 10.16 13.61 18.56
CA GLY A 338 10.75 14.27 19.74
C GLY A 338 10.63 15.80 19.73
N GLY A 339 10.03 16.40 18.67
CA GLY A 339 9.79 17.83 18.54
C GLY A 339 10.81 18.60 17.70
N ALA A 340 11.75 17.90 17.01
CA ALA A 340 12.71 18.56 16.11
C ALA A 340 12.02 19.13 14.85
N LYS A 341 12.51 20.29 14.39
CA LYS A 341 12.09 20.89 13.11
C LYS A 341 12.97 20.36 11.98
N ARG A 342 12.50 20.42 10.74
CA ARG A 342 13.22 19.96 9.53
C ARG A 342 14.68 20.43 9.47
N LYS A 343 14.93 21.70 9.78
CA LYS A 343 16.29 22.29 9.75
C LYS A 343 17.27 21.65 10.73
N ASP A 344 16.76 20.97 11.76
CA ASP A 344 17.54 20.38 12.85
C ASP A 344 17.78 18.88 12.64
N PHE A 345 17.19 18.26 11.59
CA PHE A 345 17.28 16.80 11.37
C PHE A 345 18.71 16.31 11.14
N ALA A 346 19.54 17.08 10.42
CA ALA A 346 20.93 16.74 10.14
C ALA A 346 21.91 17.11 11.29
N ILE A 347 21.43 17.74 12.36
CA ILE A 347 22.26 18.15 13.51
C ILE A 347 22.18 17.06 14.58
N GLU A 348 23.32 16.50 15.02
CA GLU A 348 23.33 15.50 16.11
C GLU A 348 22.60 16.04 17.36
N ASN A 349 21.59 15.29 17.80
CA ASN A 349 20.85 15.63 19.01
C ASN A 349 20.21 14.38 19.65
N VAL A 350 21.02 13.62 20.39
CA VAL A 350 20.58 12.40 21.10
C VAL A 350 19.46 12.68 22.10
N LYS A 351 19.42 13.88 22.73
CA LYS A 351 18.33 14.22 23.67
C LYS A 351 17.00 14.31 22.94
N MET A 352 16.96 14.98 21.78
CA MET A 352 15.76 15.11 20.96
C MET A 352 15.36 13.75 20.36
N LEU A 353 16.33 12.95 19.94
CA LEU A 353 16.11 11.58 19.47
C LEU A 353 15.43 10.73 20.55
N ARG A 354 15.95 10.71 21.79
CA ARG A 354 15.37 9.96 22.90
C ARG A 354 13.96 10.43 23.28
N ALA A 355 13.66 11.73 23.11
CA ALA A 355 12.30 12.25 23.28
C ALA A 355 11.30 11.66 22.28
N GLY A 356 11.75 11.16 21.14
CA GLY A 356 10.93 10.47 20.14
C GLY A 356 10.80 8.96 20.33
N PHE A 357 11.57 8.33 21.22
CA PHE A 357 11.51 6.89 21.46
C PHE A 357 10.11 6.36 21.85
N PRO A 358 9.27 7.10 22.59
CA PRO A 358 7.90 6.64 22.83
C PRO A 358 7.11 6.30 21.56
N ASN A 359 7.37 6.97 20.43
CA ASN A 359 6.74 6.63 19.14
C ASN A 359 7.24 5.27 18.62
N LEU A 360 8.54 4.99 18.71
CA LEU A 360 9.12 3.68 18.37
C LEU A 360 8.52 2.58 19.26
N ASP A 361 8.45 2.82 20.59
CA ASP A 361 7.88 1.87 21.56
C ASP A 361 6.42 1.55 21.25
N ALA A 362 5.64 2.56 20.85
CA ALA A 362 4.25 2.37 20.43
C ALA A 362 4.15 1.45 19.21
N HIS A 363 4.99 1.64 18.20
CA HIS A 363 4.99 0.82 16.99
C HIS A 363 5.52 -0.61 17.25
N ILE A 364 6.52 -0.78 18.10
CA ILE A 364 6.96 -2.11 18.58
C ILE A 364 5.79 -2.84 19.25
N ARG A 365 5.08 -2.16 20.17
CA ARG A 365 3.89 -2.72 20.84
C ARG A 365 2.78 -3.07 19.87
N ILE A 366 2.52 -2.25 18.84
CA ILE A 366 1.52 -2.54 17.79
C ILE A 366 1.87 -3.85 17.09
N VAL A 367 3.12 -4.01 16.63
CA VAL A 367 3.58 -5.25 15.97
C VAL A 367 3.41 -6.46 16.88
N GLN A 368 3.74 -6.33 18.18
CA GLN A 368 3.56 -7.39 19.18
C GLN A 368 2.07 -7.68 19.46
N THR A 369 1.22 -6.66 19.50
CA THR A 369 -0.24 -6.80 19.66
C THR A 369 -0.84 -7.61 18.51
N LEU A 370 -0.38 -7.36 17.28
CA LEU A 370 -0.73 -8.13 16.09
C LEU A 370 -0.13 -9.57 16.10
N GLY A 371 0.62 -9.93 17.14
CA GLY A 371 1.20 -11.26 17.34
C GLY A 371 2.42 -11.57 16.47
N MET A 372 3.07 -10.56 15.92
CA MET A 372 4.29 -10.71 15.13
C MET A 372 5.54 -10.42 15.96
N THR A 373 6.67 -11.04 15.58
CA THR A 373 7.98 -10.75 16.18
C THR A 373 8.59 -9.53 15.47
N PRO A 374 8.81 -8.38 16.18
CA PRO A 374 9.44 -7.21 15.58
C PRO A 374 10.96 -7.38 15.46
N VAL A 375 11.50 -6.92 14.33
CA VAL A 375 12.93 -6.63 14.13
C VAL A 375 13.02 -5.17 13.68
N VAL A 376 13.72 -4.33 14.42
CA VAL A 376 13.84 -2.90 14.08
C VAL A 376 14.99 -2.71 13.09
N ALA A 377 14.65 -2.16 11.93
CA ALA A 377 15.60 -1.75 10.90
C ALA A 377 15.87 -0.26 11.04
N VAL A 378 17.06 0.13 11.47
CA VAL A 378 17.44 1.54 11.58
C VAL A 378 17.98 2.00 10.23
N ASN A 379 17.13 2.68 9.45
CA ASN A 379 17.52 3.26 8.15
C ASN A 379 18.44 4.45 8.38
N ARG A 380 19.72 4.23 8.21
CA ARG A 380 20.78 5.23 8.45
C ARG A 380 20.94 6.14 7.24
N PHE A 381 20.80 7.44 7.44
CA PHE A 381 21.15 8.47 6.46
C PHE A 381 22.58 8.95 6.67
N VAL A 382 23.20 9.47 5.62
CA VAL A 382 24.58 10.02 5.65
C VAL A 382 24.76 11.09 6.74
N SER A 383 23.70 11.83 7.07
CA SER A 383 23.72 12.86 8.13
C SER A 383 23.63 12.31 9.55
N ASP A 384 23.31 11.03 9.73
CA ASP A 384 23.07 10.45 11.05
C ASP A 384 24.40 10.09 11.72
N SER A 385 24.60 10.54 12.96
CA SER A 385 25.80 10.22 13.72
C SER A 385 25.75 8.79 14.28
N ASN A 386 26.94 8.18 14.49
CA ASN A 386 27.01 6.86 15.13
C ASN A 386 26.32 6.87 16.49
N ARG A 387 26.51 7.93 17.30
CA ARG A 387 25.89 8.05 18.64
C ARG A 387 24.36 8.03 18.60
N GLU A 388 23.76 8.59 17.55
CA GLU A 388 22.31 8.57 17.38
C GLU A 388 21.82 7.18 16.94
N VAL A 389 22.51 6.56 16.00
CA VAL A 389 22.19 5.19 15.53
C VAL A 389 22.35 4.20 16.68
N ASP A 390 23.48 4.24 17.41
CA ASP A 390 23.76 3.36 18.54
C ASP A 390 22.69 3.53 19.63
N ALA A 391 22.27 4.78 19.93
CA ALA A 391 21.24 5.03 20.93
C ALA A 391 19.86 4.41 20.56
N VAL A 392 19.53 4.27 19.28
CA VAL A 392 18.31 3.57 18.86
C VAL A 392 18.47 2.07 19.04
N VAL A 393 19.62 1.50 18.66
CA VAL A 393 19.91 0.06 18.80
C VAL A 393 19.93 -0.34 20.27
N GLU A 394 20.65 0.41 21.12
CA GLU A 394 20.70 0.19 22.58
C GLU A 394 19.28 0.21 23.20
N HIS A 395 18.46 1.21 22.84
CA HIS A 395 17.09 1.30 23.31
C HIS A 395 16.25 0.07 22.94
N CYS A 396 16.39 -0.43 21.71
CA CYS A 396 15.71 -1.65 21.28
C CYS A 396 16.19 -2.89 22.08
N GLN A 397 17.50 -2.98 22.35
CA GLN A 397 18.09 -4.05 23.15
C GLN A 397 17.56 -4.03 24.58
N ASP A 398 17.45 -2.83 25.19
CA ASP A 398 16.86 -2.66 26.53
C ASP A 398 15.39 -3.13 26.59
N LEU A 399 14.66 -3.04 25.48
CA LEU A 399 13.31 -3.58 25.33
C LEU A 399 13.26 -5.07 24.97
N GLY A 400 14.41 -5.72 24.80
CA GLY A 400 14.51 -7.12 24.35
C GLY A 400 14.11 -7.31 22.88
N VAL A 401 14.19 -6.27 22.05
CA VAL A 401 13.86 -6.28 20.63
C VAL A 401 15.13 -6.28 19.79
N ARG A 402 15.19 -7.16 18.78
CA ARG A 402 16.31 -7.18 17.85
C ARG A 402 16.32 -5.92 17.00
N ALA A 403 17.49 -5.31 16.81
CA ALA A 403 17.66 -4.13 15.97
C ALA A 403 19.03 -4.14 15.29
N ALA A 404 19.07 -3.70 14.06
CA ALA A 404 20.32 -3.44 13.35
C ALA A 404 20.18 -2.21 12.45
N PRO A 405 21.25 -1.39 12.30
CA PRO A 405 21.31 -0.36 11.29
C PRO A 405 21.52 -0.98 9.91
N HIS A 406 21.14 -0.24 8.86
CA HIS A 406 21.47 -0.58 7.48
C HIS A 406 21.79 0.65 6.65
N THR A 407 22.61 0.46 5.63
CA THR A 407 23.05 1.46 4.65
C THR A 407 22.69 1.04 3.22
N PHE A 408 21.50 0.48 3.05
CA PHE A 408 21.04 -0.05 1.75
C PHE A 408 21.10 0.98 0.61
N HIS A 409 20.90 2.25 0.92
CA HIS A 409 20.97 3.32 -0.08
C HIS A 409 22.38 3.45 -0.68
N GLU A 410 23.40 3.39 0.15
CA GLU A 410 24.81 3.55 -0.24
C GLU A 410 25.44 2.24 -0.70
N ASP A 411 25.13 1.11 -0.01
CA ASP A 411 25.86 -0.13 -0.11
C ASP A 411 25.05 -1.32 -0.68
N GLY A 412 23.77 -1.09 -1.06
CA GLY A 412 22.91 -2.17 -1.53
C GLY A 412 22.73 -3.26 -0.48
N GLY A 413 22.57 -4.51 -0.90
CA GLY A 413 22.39 -5.65 0.00
C GLY A 413 23.51 -5.84 1.02
N ALA A 414 24.76 -5.44 0.69
CA ALA A 414 25.90 -5.52 1.61
C ALA A 414 25.70 -4.66 2.87
N GLY A 415 24.99 -3.53 2.71
CA GLY A 415 24.72 -2.60 3.81
C GLY A 415 23.75 -3.11 4.87
N GLY A 416 23.22 -4.33 4.77
CA GLY A 416 22.24 -4.85 5.73
C GLY A 416 22.29 -6.36 5.98
N GLU A 417 23.43 -7.02 5.75
CA GLU A 417 23.56 -8.45 6.00
C GLU A 417 23.29 -8.84 7.47
N GLU A 418 23.67 -7.97 8.43
CA GLU A 418 23.35 -8.20 9.84
C GLU A 418 21.84 -8.18 10.08
N LEU A 419 21.13 -7.18 9.54
CA LEU A 419 19.69 -7.12 9.59
C LEU A 419 19.05 -8.38 8.98
N ALA A 420 19.55 -8.85 7.83
CA ALA A 420 19.05 -10.06 7.19
C ALA A 420 19.20 -11.31 8.09
N ARG A 421 20.33 -11.46 8.79
CA ARG A 421 20.52 -12.55 9.76
C ARG A 421 19.52 -12.46 10.92
N LEU A 422 19.32 -11.28 11.50
CA LEU A 422 18.35 -11.08 12.58
C LEU A 422 16.91 -11.39 12.12
N VAL A 423 16.56 -11.03 10.89
CA VAL A 423 15.25 -11.34 10.30
C VAL A 423 15.09 -12.85 10.11
N LEU A 424 16.08 -13.54 9.56
CA LEU A 424 16.05 -15.01 9.44
C LEU A 424 15.87 -15.70 10.79
N ASP A 425 16.56 -15.25 11.81
CA ASP A 425 16.43 -15.82 13.15
C ASP A 425 15.03 -15.53 13.75
N ALA A 426 14.44 -14.35 13.44
CA ALA A 426 13.07 -14.06 13.83
C ALA A 426 12.06 -14.98 13.12
N THR A 427 12.25 -15.27 11.82
CA THR A 427 11.36 -16.18 11.08
C THR A 427 11.45 -17.63 11.57
N LYS A 428 12.63 -18.09 12.00
CA LYS A 428 12.81 -19.44 12.58
C LYS A 428 12.14 -19.56 13.96
N ALA A 429 12.15 -18.47 14.74
CA ALA A 429 11.54 -18.40 16.05
C ALA A 429 10.02 -18.16 16.01
N SER A 430 9.45 -17.98 14.82
CA SER A 430 8.03 -17.71 14.65
C SER A 430 7.16 -18.85 15.19
N THR A 431 6.24 -18.50 16.06
CA THR A 431 5.21 -19.42 16.59
C THR A 431 3.87 -19.26 15.89
N HIS A 432 3.81 -18.47 14.81
CA HIS A 432 2.59 -18.11 14.08
C HIS A 432 1.44 -17.61 14.98
N THR A 433 1.79 -16.75 15.93
CA THR A 433 0.85 -16.19 16.92
C THR A 433 0.11 -14.96 16.41
N MET A 434 0.11 -14.69 15.09
CA MET A 434 -0.62 -13.57 14.49
C MET A 434 -2.06 -13.52 15.03
N ARG A 435 -2.51 -12.33 15.39
CA ARG A 435 -3.82 -12.10 16.01
C ARG A 435 -4.52 -10.97 15.27
N PHE A 436 -5.79 -11.18 15.00
CA PHE A 436 -6.68 -10.11 14.56
C PHE A 436 -7.05 -9.21 15.75
N VAL A 437 -7.21 -7.92 15.48
CA VAL A 437 -7.55 -6.93 16.52
C VAL A 437 -8.99 -7.14 17.00
N TYR A 438 -9.87 -7.56 16.11
CA TYR A 438 -11.30 -7.80 16.36
C TYR A 438 -11.75 -9.11 15.69
N LYS A 439 -12.92 -9.61 16.10
CA LYS A 439 -13.56 -10.80 15.50
C LYS A 439 -14.53 -10.38 14.40
N ASP A 440 -14.81 -11.29 13.46
CA ASP A 440 -15.74 -11.01 12.35
C ASP A 440 -17.18 -10.78 12.84
N GLU A 441 -17.59 -11.50 13.89
CA GLU A 441 -18.92 -11.39 14.51
C GLU A 441 -19.12 -10.16 15.38
N ASP A 442 -18.06 -9.43 15.76
CA ASP A 442 -18.18 -8.23 16.59
C ASP A 442 -19.06 -7.16 15.89
N PRO A 443 -19.87 -6.39 16.64
CA PRO A 443 -20.58 -5.24 16.09
C PRO A 443 -19.61 -4.22 15.48
N PHE A 444 -20.06 -3.45 14.49
CA PHE A 444 -19.24 -2.44 13.81
C PHE A 444 -18.55 -1.48 14.79
N GLU A 445 -19.31 -0.93 15.73
CA GLU A 445 -18.79 0.03 16.70
C GLU A 445 -17.72 -0.58 17.60
N GLU A 446 -17.87 -1.85 17.97
CA GLU A 446 -16.88 -2.57 18.78
C GLU A 446 -15.58 -2.79 18.00
N LYS A 447 -15.66 -3.15 16.71
CA LYS A 447 -14.48 -3.25 15.83
C LYS A 447 -13.72 -1.92 15.79
N VAL A 448 -14.42 -0.79 15.60
CA VAL A 448 -13.81 0.54 15.57
C VAL A 448 -13.14 0.87 16.91
N VAL A 449 -13.81 0.63 18.03
CA VAL A 449 -13.26 0.86 19.37
C VAL A 449 -12.02 0.01 19.62
N GLN A 450 -12.04 -1.28 19.25
CA GLN A 450 -10.90 -2.17 19.45
C GLN A 450 -9.67 -1.70 18.66
N VAL A 451 -9.80 -1.32 17.39
CA VAL A 451 -8.68 -0.75 16.60
C VAL A 451 -8.23 0.59 17.17
N ALA A 452 -9.16 1.52 17.45
CA ALA A 452 -8.85 2.84 17.96
C ALA A 452 -8.07 2.79 19.29
N THR A 453 -8.46 1.92 20.21
CA THR A 453 -7.84 1.83 21.55
C THR A 453 -6.56 1.00 21.52
N SER A 454 -6.57 -0.19 20.89
CA SER A 454 -5.46 -1.14 20.97
C SER A 454 -4.30 -0.76 20.05
N ILE A 455 -4.60 -0.16 18.87
CA ILE A 455 -3.61 0.19 17.87
C ILE A 455 -3.24 1.67 17.96
N TYR A 456 -4.21 2.58 17.96
CA TYR A 456 -3.92 4.02 17.92
C TYR A 456 -3.71 4.64 19.31
N GLY A 457 -4.21 4.00 20.38
CA GLY A 457 -4.15 4.52 21.76
C GLY A 457 -5.16 5.64 22.02
N ALA A 458 -6.26 5.70 21.27
CA ALA A 458 -7.40 6.59 21.55
C ALA A 458 -8.04 6.22 22.90
N ALA A 459 -8.57 7.23 23.59
CA ALA A 459 -9.32 7.02 24.84
C ALA A 459 -10.81 6.73 24.58
N ASP A 460 -11.36 7.20 23.44
CA ASP A 460 -12.77 7.09 23.12
C ASP A 460 -12.98 7.20 21.58
N VAL A 461 -14.19 6.87 21.12
CA VAL A 461 -14.63 7.01 19.73
C VAL A 461 -15.96 7.78 19.71
N LYS A 462 -16.08 8.77 18.83
CA LYS A 462 -17.31 9.52 18.58
C LYS A 462 -17.69 9.48 17.11
N TYR A 463 -18.99 9.50 16.85
CA TYR A 463 -19.56 9.45 15.51
C TYR A 463 -20.30 10.75 15.22
N ASP A 464 -20.04 11.36 14.07
CA ASP A 464 -20.83 12.47 13.56
C ASP A 464 -22.21 11.98 13.10
N ALA A 465 -23.19 12.88 12.99
CA ALA A 465 -24.54 12.52 12.54
C ALA A 465 -24.53 11.81 11.16
N ALA A 466 -23.71 12.31 10.22
CA ALA A 466 -23.56 11.68 8.91
C ALA A 466 -23.03 10.23 9.00
N ALA A 467 -22.08 9.97 9.89
CA ALA A 467 -21.55 8.61 10.09
C ALA A 467 -22.59 7.66 10.69
N LEU A 468 -23.48 8.16 11.56
CA LEU A 468 -24.58 7.36 12.12
C LEU A 468 -25.65 7.05 11.06
N GLU A 469 -25.94 8.00 10.16
CA GLU A 469 -26.82 7.77 9.01
C GLU A 469 -26.23 6.76 8.04
N ASP A 470 -24.93 6.87 7.72
CA ASP A 470 -24.24 5.88 6.90
C ASP A 470 -24.32 4.49 7.52
N LEU A 471 -24.07 4.37 8.82
CA LEU A 471 -24.14 3.09 9.53
C LEU A 471 -25.55 2.49 9.53
N ALA A 472 -26.58 3.32 9.68
CA ALA A 472 -27.97 2.85 9.59
C ALA A 472 -28.26 2.24 8.22
N ARG A 473 -27.91 2.94 7.13
CA ARG A 473 -28.05 2.41 5.75
C ARG A 473 -27.30 1.11 5.53
N LEU A 474 -26.07 1.01 6.06
CA LEU A 474 -25.27 -0.21 5.95
C LEU A 474 -25.86 -1.38 6.72
N ARG A 475 -26.52 -1.14 7.86
CA ARG A 475 -27.28 -2.16 8.61
C ARG A 475 -28.49 -2.66 7.84
N ASP A 476 -29.27 -1.73 7.27
CA ASP A 476 -30.45 -2.08 6.45
C ASP A 476 -30.02 -2.91 5.22
N ALA A 477 -28.83 -2.64 4.68
CA ALA A 477 -28.23 -3.38 3.59
C ALA A 477 -27.52 -4.70 4.02
N GLY A 478 -27.41 -4.98 5.31
CA GLY A 478 -26.68 -6.15 5.84
C GLY A 478 -25.16 -6.13 5.62
N LEU A 479 -24.58 -4.94 5.44
CA LEU A 479 -23.15 -4.73 5.20
C LEU A 479 -22.35 -4.38 6.45
N ASP A 480 -22.99 -4.08 7.59
CA ASP A 480 -22.36 -3.61 8.84
C ASP A 480 -21.44 -4.66 9.51
N ARG A 481 -21.47 -5.91 9.05
CA ARG A 481 -20.59 -6.98 9.55
C ARG A 481 -19.24 -7.08 8.86
N LEU A 482 -19.05 -6.38 7.75
CA LEU A 482 -17.77 -6.40 7.05
C LEU A 482 -16.60 -5.94 7.94
N PRO A 483 -15.36 -6.40 7.69
CA PRO A 483 -14.16 -5.84 8.29
C PRO A 483 -14.06 -4.33 8.09
N ILE A 484 -13.28 -3.64 8.93
CA ILE A 484 -13.15 -2.20 8.87
C ILE A 484 -11.75 -1.76 8.40
N CYS A 485 -11.71 -0.69 7.63
CA CYS A 485 -10.51 0.00 7.20
C CYS A 485 -10.58 1.46 7.71
N ILE A 486 -9.92 1.77 8.81
CA ILE A 486 -9.93 3.14 9.34
C ILE A 486 -9.00 4.00 8.49
N ALA A 487 -9.57 5.03 7.87
CA ALA A 487 -8.90 6.01 7.06
C ALA A 487 -8.62 7.26 7.89
N LYS A 488 -7.36 7.44 8.32
CA LYS A 488 -6.88 8.59 9.09
C LYS A 488 -5.57 9.12 8.52
N THR A 489 -5.06 10.23 9.09
CA THR A 489 -3.72 10.73 8.73
C THR A 489 -2.64 9.70 9.03
N GLN A 490 -1.65 9.62 8.16
CA GLN A 490 -0.46 8.77 8.36
C GLN A 490 0.65 9.45 9.18
N LEU A 491 0.50 10.74 9.51
CA LEU A 491 1.54 11.55 10.15
C LEU A 491 1.47 11.56 11.68
N SER A 492 0.47 10.87 12.25
CA SER A 492 0.25 10.74 13.70
C SER A 492 -0.38 9.40 14.02
N LEU A 493 -0.22 8.93 15.25
CA LEU A 493 -1.02 7.83 15.80
C LEU A 493 -2.48 8.24 16.01
N SER A 494 -2.76 9.55 16.20
CA SER A 494 -4.12 10.09 16.27
C SER A 494 -4.68 10.45 14.88
N ASP A 495 -5.87 11.04 14.84
CA ASP A 495 -6.51 11.63 13.66
C ASP A 495 -6.09 13.10 13.40
N ASP A 496 -5.26 13.69 14.28
CA ASP A 496 -4.65 15.00 14.10
C ASP A 496 -3.19 14.86 13.60
N GLU A 497 -2.91 15.32 12.39
CA GLU A 497 -1.57 15.24 11.78
C GLU A 497 -0.49 16.06 12.52
N HIS A 498 -0.88 16.98 13.39
CA HIS A 498 0.03 17.82 14.18
C HIS A 498 0.38 17.23 15.55
N ALA A 499 -0.33 16.20 15.98
CA ALA A 499 -0.08 15.53 17.25
C ALA A 499 1.11 14.57 17.14
N LEU A 500 2.29 15.02 17.57
CA LEU A 500 3.54 14.27 17.49
C LEU A 500 3.70 13.25 18.64
N GLY A 501 4.61 12.31 18.46
CA GLY A 501 4.97 11.32 19.48
C GLY A 501 3.87 10.28 19.70
N VAL A 502 3.37 10.18 20.93
CA VAL A 502 2.27 9.30 21.33
C VAL A 502 1.17 10.14 21.99
N PRO A 503 0.19 10.63 21.23
CA PRO A 503 -0.95 11.36 21.76
C PRO A 503 -1.73 10.52 22.78
N ARG A 504 -2.20 11.17 23.85
CA ARG A 504 -2.97 10.51 24.93
C ARG A 504 -4.25 11.26 25.24
N GLY A 505 -5.28 10.55 25.67
CA GLY A 505 -6.56 11.15 26.10
C GLY A 505 -7.36 11.78 24.96
N TRP A 506 -7.09 11.42 23.72
CA TRP A 506 -7.78 11.91 22.53
C TRP A 506 -8.91 10.96 22.11
N THR A 507 -9.87 11.49 21.38
CA THR A 507 -11.05 10.77 20.88
C THR A 507 -10.98 10.65 19.38
N LEU A 508 -11.12 9.43 18.83
CA LEU A 508 -11.23 9.22 17.39
C LEU A 508 -12.57 9.76 16.89
N GLN A 509 -12.54 10.66 15.91
CA GLN A 509 -13.74 11.24 15.33
C GLN A 509 -14.11 10.55 14.01
N VAL A 510 -15.18 9.73 14.01
CA VAL A 510 -15.72 9.09 12.79
C VAL A 510 -16.66 10.06 12.10
N ARG A 511 -16.30 10.49 10.89
CA ARG A 511 -17.03 11.51 10.10
C ARG A 511 -17.96 10.91 9.05
N GLY A 512 -17.72 9.67 8.63
CA GLY A 512 -18.54 8.97 7.65
C GLY A 512 -18.07 7.54 7.46
N ILE A 513 -18.90 6.72 6.84
CA ILE A 513 -18.62 5.31 6.58
C ILE A 513 -19.00 5.01 5.13
N ARG A 514 -18.10 4.35 4.39
CA ARG A 514 -18.33 4.01 2.98
C ARG A 514 -18.17 2.52 2.75
N PRO A 515 -19.07 1.88 2.00
CA PRO A 515 -18.88 0.51 1.61
C PRO A 515 -17.77 0.37 0.56
N SER A 516 -16.88 -0.59 0.77
CA SER A 516 -16.01 -1.22 -0.22
C SER A 516 -16.36 -2.71 -0.23
N ALA A 517 -17.62 -3.01 -0.57
CA ALA A 517 -18.22 -4.33 -0.39
C ALA A 517 -17.61 -5.37 -1.33
N GLY A 518 -17.16 -4.98 -2.51
CA GLY A 518 -16.42 -5.83 -3.43
C GLY A 518 -15.03 -6.19 -2.88
N ALA A 519 -14.34 -5.22 -2.28
CA ALA A 519 -13.07 -5.46 -1.59
C ALA A 519 -13.27 -6.17 -0.23
N GLY A 520 -14.50 -6.21 0.28
CA GLY A 520 -14.86 -6.95 1.49
C GLY A 520 -14.54 -6.21 2.79
N PHE A 521 -14.67 -4.87 2.82
CA PHE A 521 -14.50 -4.06 4.03
C PHE A 521 -15.30 -2.75 3.97
N LEU A 522 -15.45 -2.11 5.11
CA LEU A 522 -16.01 -0.75 5.25
C LEU A 522 -14.88 0.25 5.49
N VAL A 523 -14.90 1.38 4.78
CA VAL A 523 -13.97 2.49 5.01
C VAL A 523 -14.55 3.43 6.05
N VAL A 524 -13.90 3.53 7.21
CA VAL A 524 -14.26 4.40 8.33
C VAL A 524 -13.45 5.69 8.23
N LEU A 525 -14.09 6.79 7.89
CA LEU A 525 -13.42 8.07 7.67
C LEU A 525 -13.19 8.80 8.99
N ALA A 526 -11.93 8.90 9.41
CA ALA A 526 -11.49 9.61 10.60
C ALA A 526 -10.56 10.76 10.21
N GLY A 527 -11.13 11.81 9.63
CA GLY A 527 -10.43 12.98 9.11
C GLY A 527 -10.76 13.27 7.65
N ASP A 528 -10.15 14.33 7.10
CA ASP A 528 -10.30 14.73 5.71
C ASP A 528 -9.37 13.89 4.82
N ILE A 529 -9.87 12.77 4.33
CA ILE A 529 -9.09 11.84 3.53
C ILE A 529 -9.14 12.22 2.06
N MET A 530 -7.97 12.62 1.54
CA MET A 530 -7.82 13.08 0.17
C MET A 530 -7.71 11.90 -0.80
N ARG A 531 -8.77 11.66 -1.59
CA ARG A 531 -8.81 10.62 -2.63
C ARG A 531 -8.34 11.11 -4.01
N MET A 532 -8.27 12.42 -4.22
CA MET A 532 -7.67 13.06 -5.39
C MET A 532 -6.65 14.09 -4.91
N PRO A 533 -5.37 13.72 -4.79
CA PRO A 533 -4.31 14.67 -4.44
C PRO A 533 -4.20 15.80 -5.47
N GLY A 534 -3.69 16.94 -5.07
CA GLY A 534 -3.36 18.02 -5.99
C GLY A 534 -1.85 18.16 -6.13
N LEU A 535 -1.39 18.65 -7.27
CA LEU A 535 0.00 19.04 -7.43
C LEU A 535 0.33 20.20 -6.48
N GLY A 536 1.52 20.17 -5.90
CA GLY A 536 2.06 21.24 -5.05
C GLY A 536 2.43 22.48 -5.89
N LYS A 537 2.99 23.50 -5.22
CA LYS A 537 3.51 24.70 -5.89
C LYS A 537 4.69 24.36 -6.80
N GLU A 538 5.51 23.44 -6.37
CA GLU A 538 6.72 22.97 -7.07
C GLU A 538 6.64 21.43 -7.17
N PRO A 539 5.83 20.90 -8.08
CA PRO A 539 5.76 19.45 -8.28
C PRO A 539 7.04 18.93 -8.94
N ALA A 540 7.36 17.66 -8.71
CA ALA A 540 8.54 17.00 -9.30
C ALA A 540 8.56 17.11 -10.84
N ALA A 541 7.40 17.13 -11.48
CA ALA A 541 7.24 17.31 -12.92
C ALA A 541 7.97 18.55 -13.50
N LEU A 542 8.18 19.61 -12.71
CA LEU A 542 8.88 20.81 -13.17
C LEU A 542 10.41 20.65 -13.27
N SER A 543 10.95 19.60 -12.66
CA SER A 543 12.39 19.25 -12.70
C SER A 543 12.70 18.10 -13.65
N MET A 544 11.68 17.49 -14.26
CA MET A 544 11.84 16.39 -15.19
C MET A 544 12.00 16.91 -16.62
N ASP A 545 12.90 16.28 -17.38
CA ASP A 545 13.14 16.59 -18.79
C ASP A 545 13.60 15.33 -19.54
N ILE A 546 13.58 15.40 -20.86
CA ILE A 546 14.07 14.33 -21.75
C ILE A 546 14.92 14.96 -22.85
N ASP A 547 16.08 14.38 -23.13
CA ASP A 547 16.93 14.85 -24.22
C ASP A 547 16.59 14.19 -25.59
N GLU A 548 17.26 14.64 -26.64
CA GLU A 548 17.00 14.17 -28.03
C GLU A 548 17.31 12.66 -28.22
N SER A 549 18.10 12.07 -27.35
CA SER A 549 18.41 10.63 -27.35
C SER A 549 17.37 9.80 -26.58
N GLY A 550 16.39 10.45 -25.94
CA GLY A 550 15.40 9.80 -25.09
C GLY A 550 15.85 9.57 -23.65
N HIS A 551 16.99 10.14 -23.23
CA HIS A 551 17.48 10.01 -21.86
C HIS A 551 16.70 10.92 -20.91
N ILE A 552 16.09 10.34 -19.89
CA ILE A 552 15.27 11.06 -18.90
C ILE A 552 16.17 11.67 -17.82
N LYS A 553 15.85 12.90 -17.43
CA LYS A 553 16.50 13.64 -16.34
C LYS A 553 15.48 14.02 -15.27
N GLY A 554 15.89 14.00 -14.01
CA GLY A 554 15.04 14.44 -12.90
C GLY A 554 13.95 13.47 -12.48
N LEU A 555 13.99 12.23 -12.96
CA LEU A 555 13.16 11.13 -12.46
C LEU A 555 13.89 10.49 -11.28
N PHE A 556 13.98 11.20 -10.15
CA PHE A 556 14.68 10.85 -8.89
C PHE A 556 16.22 10.78 -8.94
#